data_09c7375260e365a1aed891bdf578fb4c
#
_entry.id   09c7375260e365a1aed891bdf578fb4c
#
_cell.length_a   1.000
_cell.length_b   1.000
_cell.length_c   1.000
_cell.angle_alpha   90.00
_cell.angle_beta   90.00
_cell.angle_gamma   90.00
#
_symmetry.space_group_name_H-M   'P 1'
#
loop_
_entity.id
_entity.type
_entity.pdbx_description
1 polymer ?
#
loop_
_entity_poly.entity_id
_entity_poly.type
_entity_poly.pdbx_seq_one_letter_code
_entity_poly.pdbx_strand_id
1 'polypeptide(L)'
;MQHATPEPLTMFDKIWMRHRVLEREDGQVLLYVDRHFIHDGTAPAFEMLRKRGAAPRAPERIFATPDHYAPTDTRQTTEIANAEYRGMVESLERNAAEYGIRHFGLKDDQQGIVHVIGPETGLSQPGMLLVCGDSHTSTHGALGALAFGIGMTEVAHVLATQCLWQRRPRNMRITVEGELGFGVTAKDVILHIIATIGTAGATGCVIEYAGSAIRGLSMEGRLTLCNMSIEAGARAGMVAPDEKTFAYLEGKPYAPKGAEWDAALARWRALPSDPGARFDHEVLIDAASIAPMVTWGNSPQDALPADGVIPDPMAEQDAARRQAMQDCFAYMGLEAGAPLAGLRMDRVFIGSCTNGRIEDLRAAAAIAQTGTVADGVTAWVVPGSAQVKRQAEAEGLDTIFKAAGFEWREAGCSMCLGTNGEIGTPGQRIAATSNRNFRGRQGAGVRTHLMSPAMAAAAALAGHVVDIRRVQGAG
;
A
#
# COMPACT_ATOMS: atom_id res chain seq x y z
N MET A 1 -17.92 -46.34 8.37
CA MET A 1 -17.26 -45.29 7.55
C MET A 1 -16.57 -44.35 8.52
N GLN A 2 -15.26 -44.37 8.59
CA GLN A 2 -14.50 -43.37 9.34
C GLN A 2 -14.70 -42.05 8.59
N HIS A 3 -15.37 -41.07 9.19
CA HIS A 3 -15.41 -39.72 8.69
C HIS A 3 -13.96 -39.21 8.73
N ALA A 4 -13.31 -39.15 7.57
CA ALA A 4 -12.03 -38.44 7.47
C ALA A 4 -12.24 -37.01 8.01
N THR A 5 -11.47 -36.64 9.03
CA THR A 5 -11.47 -35.26 9.51
C THR A 5 -11.15 -34.36 8.31
N PRO A 6 -11.91 -33.30 8.05
CA PRO A 6 -11.62 -32.42 6.93
C PRO A 6 -10.19 -31.88 7.05
N GLU A 7 -9.47 -31.81 5.96
CA GLU A 7 -8.10 -31.29 5.94
C GLU A 7 -8.09 -29.84 6.40
N PRO A 8 -7.19 -29.46 7.33
CA PRO A 8 -7.09 -28.08 7.79
C PRO A 8 -6.80 -27.11 6.64
N LEU A 9 -7.56 -26.02 6.56
CA LEU A 9 -7.50 -25.03 5.48
C LEU A 9 -6.83 -23.75 5.95
N THR A 10 -6.04 -23.14 5.07
CA THR A 10 -5.56 -21.77 5.26
C THR A 10 -6.69 -20.75 5.04
N MET A 11 -6.55 -19.54 5.55
CA MET A 11 -7.49 -18.45 5.29
C MET A 11 -7.66 -18.21 3.78
N PHE A 12 -6.56 -18.26 3.04
CA PHE A 12 -6.59 -18.16 1.57
C PHE A 12 -7.46 -19.28 0.97
N ASP A 13 -7.29 -20.55 1.38
CA ASP A 13 -8.07 -21.66 0.85
C ASP A 13 -9.57 -21.50 1.09
N LYS A 14 -9.93 -21.07 2.30
CA LYS A 14 -11.34 -20.84 2.67
C LYS A 14 -11.98 -19.79 1.77
N ILE A 15 -11.25 -18.70 1.47
CA ILE A 15 -11.76 -17.64 0.60
C ILE A 15 -11.77 -18.09 -0.85
N TRP A 16 -10.69 -18.71 -1.33
CA TRP A 16 -10.58 -19.21 -2.70
C TRP A 16 -11.69 -20.19 -3.06
N MET A 17 -11.91 -21.20 -2.21
CA MET A 17 -12.94 -22.22 -2.41
C MET A 17 -14.34 -21.62 -2.42
N ARG A 18 -14.61 -20.62 -1.58
CA ARG A 18 -15.90 -19.94 -1.50
C ARG A 18 -16.23 -19.15 -2.77
N HIS A 19 -15.22 -18.61 -3.46
CA HIS A 19 -15.38 -17.79 -4.66
C HIS A 19 -15.25 -18.59 -5.96
N ARG A 20 -14.89 -19.87 -5.88
CA ARG A 20 -14.78 -20.74 -7.07
C ARG A 20 -16.13 -21.01 -7.69
N VAL A 21 -16.28 -20.59 -8.96
CA VAL A 21 -17.47 -20.83 -9.79
C VAL A 21 -17.27 -22.06 -10.66
N LEU A 22 -16.11 -22.15 -11.32
CA LEU A 22 -15.78 -23.21 -12.28
C LEU A 22 -14.27 -23.43 -12.31
N GLU A 23 -13.86 -24.65 -12.59
CA GLU A 23 -12.46 -25.01 -12.82
C GLU A 23 -12.31 -25.68 -14.17
N ARG A 24 -11.28 -25.31 -14.92
CA ARG A 24 -10.92 -25.91 -16.22
C ARG A 24 -9.90 -27.01 -16.03
N GLU A 25 -9.81 -27.89 -17.05
CA GLU A 25 -8.83 -28.98 -17.10
C GLU A 25 -7.37 -28.48 -17.07
N ASP A 26 -7.10 -27.26 -17.52
CA ASP A 26 -5.77 -26.61 -17.49
C ASP A 26 -5.42 -26.01 -16.09
N GLY A 27 -6.28 -26.22 -15.09
CA GLY A 27 -6.11 -25.73 -13.72
C GLY A 27 -6.43 -24.24 -13.52
N GLN A 28 -7.03 -23.59 -14.51
CA GLN A 28 -7.60 -22.25 -14.32
C GLN A 28 -8.94 -22.32 -13.59
N VAL A 29 -9.14 -21.42 -12.64
CA VAL A 29 -10.35 -21.31 -11.83
C VAL A 29 -11.05 -19.99 -12.14
N LEU A 30 -12.34 -20.05 -12.46
CA LEU A 30 -13.19 -18.86 -12.55
C LEU A 30 -13.64 -18.48 -11.14
N LEU A 31 -13.26 -17.29 -10.71
CA LEU A 31 -13.59 -16.74 -9.40
C LEU A 31 -14.66 -15.67 -9.53
N TYR A 32 -15.62 -15.67 -8.62
CA TYR A 32 -16.55 -14.57 -8.43
C TYR A 32 -15.88 -13.43 -7.67
N VAL A 33 -16.08 -12.19 -8.12
CA VAL A 33 -15.50 -10.97 -7.52
C VAL A 33 -16.57 -10.23 -6.72
N ASP A 34 -16.37 -10.03 -5.41
CA ASP A 34 -17.32 -9.32 -4.55
C ASP A 34 -17.34 -7.82 -4.77
N ARG A 35 -16.16 -7.22 -4.97
CA ARG A 35 -16.00 -5.77 -5.19
C ARG A 35 -14.96 -5.51 -6.26
N HIS A 36 -15.24 -4.53 -7.10
CA HIS A 36 -14.31 -4.05 -8.12
C HIS A 36 -14.07 -2.56 -7.89
N PHE A 37 -12.84 -2.20 -7.55
CA PHE A 37 -12.44 -0.81 -7.47
C PHE A 37 -11.86 -0.36 -8.81
N ILE A 38 -12.21 0.88 -9.22
CA ILE A 38 -11.69 1.50 -10.43
C ILE A 38 -11.21 2.92 -10.14
N HIS A 39 -10.24 3.37 -10.92
CA HIS A 39 -9.64 4.69 -10.80
C HIS A 39 -9.55 5.39 -12.17
N ASP A 40 -9.04 6.60 -12.20
CA ASP A 40 -8.95 7.46 -13.39
C ASP A 40 -8.11 6.88 -14.55
N GLY A 41 -7.28 5.84 -14.32
CA GLY A 41 -6.62 5.07 -15.36
C GLY A 41 -7.48 4.01 -16.08
N THR A 42 -8.77 3.86 -15.73
CA THR A 42 -9.60 2.71 -16.17
C THR A 42 -10.31 2.93 -17.52
N ALA A 43 -10.20 4.12 -18.14
CA ALA A 43 -10.87 4.45 -19.40
C ALA A 43 -10.74 3.39 -20.52
N PRO A 44 -9.56 2.77 -20.77
CA PRO A 44 -9.42 1.76 -21.83
C PRO A 44 -10.30 0.52 -21.63
N ALA A 45 -10.58 0.12 -20.37
CA ALA A 45 -11.46 -1.02 -20.09
C ALA A 45 -12.91 -0.72 -20.52
N PHE A 46 -13.41 0.49 -20.27
CA PHE A 46 -14.75 0.90 -20.74
C PHE A 46 -14.83 0.97 -22.27
N GLU A 47 -13.76 1.41 -22.94
CA GLU A 47 -13.70 1.37 -24.40
C GLU A 47 -13.77 -0.06 -24.95
N MET A 48 -13.11 -1.04 -24.29
CA MET A 48 -13.21 -2.46 -24.66
C MET A 48 -14.64 -2.98 -24.50
N LEU A 49 -15.37 -2.56 -23.45
CA LEU A 49 -16.77 -2.92 -23.28
C LEU A 49 -17.63 -2.36 -24.42
N ARG A 50 -17.53 -1.06 -24.71
CA ARG A 50 -18.31 -0.41 -25.79
C ARG A 50 -18.06 -1.07 -27.13
N LYS A 51 -16.80 -1.38 -27.49
CA LYS A 51 -16.45 -2.08 -28.72
C LYS A 51 -17.10 -3.46 -28.84
N ARG A 52 -17.44 -4.09 -27.73
CA ARG A 52 -18.11 -5.40 -27.65
C ARG A 52 -19.61 -5.30 -27.46
N GLY A 53 -20.18 -4.10 -27.40
CA GLY A 53 -21.60 -3.90 -27.08
C GLY A 53 -21.98 -4.38 -25.68
N ALA A 54 -21.02 -4.42 -24.74
CA ALA A 54 -21.19 -4.87 -23.38
C ALA A 54 -21.27 -3.69 -22.40
N ALA A 55 -21.92 -3.91 -21.27
CA ALA A 55 -22.01 -2.98 -20.15
C ALA A 55 -21.56 -3.66 -18.85
N PRO A 56 -21.23 -2.89 -17.80
CA PRO A 56 -20.98 -3.46 -16.48
C PRO A 56 -22.16 -4.27 -15.98
N ARG A 57 -21.87 -5.51 -15.52
CA ARG A 57 -22.92 -6.45 -15.09
C ARG A 57 -23.54 -6.12 -13.75
N ALA A 58 -22.74 -5.57 -12.81
CA ALA A 58 -23.14 -5.28 -11.45
C ALA A 58 -22.57 -3.92 -11.00
N PRO A 59 -23.09 -2.79 -11.53
CA PRO A 59 -22.57 -1.45 -11.21
C PRO A 59 -22.55 -1.15 -9.71
N GLU A 60 -23.47 -1.71 -8.94
CA GLU A 60 -23.59 -1.56 -7.49
C GLU A 60 -22.42 -2.22 -6.71
N ARG A 61 -21.61 -3.03 -7.39
CA ARG A 61 -20.40 -3.67 -6.83
C ARG A 61 -19.11 -3.00 -7.28
N ILE A 62 -19.22 -1.94 -8.09
CA ILE A 62 -18.11 -1.18 -8.64
C ILE A 62 -18.03 0.16 -7.94
N PHE A 63 -16.81 0.56 -7.54
CA PHE A 63 -16.57 1.82 -6.82
C PHE A 63 -15.43 2.56 -7.48
N ALA A 64 -15.67 3.82 -7.83
CA ALA A 64 -14.77 4.65 -8.61
C ALA A 64 -14.23 5.83 -7.80
N THR A 65 -12.93 6.13 -7.91
CA THR A 65 -12.32 7.34 -7.35
C THR A 65 -11.17 7.83 -8.22
N PRO A 66 -11.02 9.14 -8.47
CA PRO A 66 -9.84 9.70 -9.11
C PRO A 66 -8.73 9.85 -8.06
N ASP A 67 -7.58 9.21 -8.27
CA ASP A 67 -6.46 9.24 -7.35
C ASP A 67 -5.08 9.25 -8.00
N HIS A 68 -4.94 8.78 -9.25
CA HIS A 68 -3.66 8.65 -9.93
C HIS A 68 -3.30 9.89 -10.76
N TYR A 69 -4.25 10.46 -11.50
CA TYR A 69 -4.06 11.63 -12.38
C TYR A 69 -4.56 12.93 -11.75
N ALA A 70 -5.32 12.84 -10.67
CA ALA A 70 -5.76 14.02 -9.93
C ALA A 70 -4.57 14.65 -9.17
N PRO A 71 -4.23 15.93 -9.43
CA PRO A 71 -3.18 16.63 -8.68
C PRO A 71 -3.66 16.95 -7.26
N THR A 72 -2.70 17.21 -6.38
CA THR A 72 -2.99 17.46 -4.95
C THR A 72 -2.92 18.95 -4.58
N ASP A 73 -3.02 19.84 -5.57
CA ASP A 73 -3.10 21.29 -5.42
C ASP A 73 -4.52 21.85 -5.64
N THR A 74 -5.44 21.03 -6.16
CA THR A 74 -6.84 21.42 -6.39
C THR A 74 -7.81 20.26 -6.12
N ARG A 75 -9.06 20.61 -5.80
CA ARG A 75 -10.20 19.69 -5.70
C ARG A 75 -11.24 19.91 -6.83
N GLN A 76 -10.87 20.65 -7.86
CA GLN A 76 -11.78 20.96 -8.97
C GLN A 76 -11.22 20.43 -10.29
N THR A 77 -11.96 19.52 -10.95
CA THR A 77 -11.57 18.93 -12.23
C THR A 77 -11.25 20.01 -13.27
N THR A 78 -12.00 21.12 -13.29
CA THR A 78 -11.80 22.24 -14.22
C THR A 78 -10.51 23.02 -13.99
N GLU A 79 -9.90 22.95 -12.82
CA GLU A 79 -8.65 23.63 -12.46
C GLU A 79 -7.42 22.79 -12.76
N ILE A 80 -7.58 21.50 -13.12
CA ILE A 80 -6.46 20.65 -13.53
C ILE A 80 -5.83 21.23 -14.79
N ALA A 81 -4.63 21.79 -14.66
CA ALA A 81 -3.97 22.51 -15.74
C ALA A 81 -3.61 21.62 -16.93
N ASN A 82 -3.12 20.41 -16.67
CA ASN A 82 -2.79 19.44 -17.71
C ASN A 82 -4.06 18.84 -18.32
N ALA A 83 -4.26 19.06 -19.63
CA ALA A 83 -5.47 18.61 -20.33
C ALA A 83 -5.61 17.08 -20.40
N GLU A 84 -4.48 16.33 -20.45
CA GLU A 84 -4.49 14.86 -20.45
C GLU A 84 -4.97 14.35 -19.09
N TYR A 85 -4.39 14.83 -18.00
CA TYR A 85 -4.78 14.45 -16.64
C TYR A 85 -6.24 14.80 -16.35
N ARG A 86 -6.66 16.00 -16.73
CA ARG A 86 -8.06 16.41 -16.66
C ARG A 86 -8.97 15.45 -17.43
N GLY A 87 -8.59 15.10 -18.66
CA GLY A 87 -9.35 14.16 -19.50
C GLY A 87 -9.48 12.76 -18.88
N MET A 88 -8.48 12.28 -18.14
CA MET A 88 -8.55 11.00 -17.42
C MET A 88 -9.57 11.05 -16.29
N VAL A 89 -9.54 12.11 -15.46
CA VAL A 89 -10.51 12.32 -14.37
C VAL A 89 -11.94 12.45 -14.93
N GLU A 90 -12.14 13.32 -15.94
CA GLU A 90 -13.45 13.50 -16.62
C GLU A 90 -13.95 12.20 -17.26
N SER A 91 -13.05 11.37 -17.81
CA SER A 91 -13.44 10.07 -18.38
C SER A 91 -13.98 9.12 -17.32
N LEU A 92 -13.37 9.08 -16.12
CA LEU A 92 -13.89 8.30 -15.01
C LEU A 92 -15.28 8.80 -14.58
N GLU A 93 -15.46 10.13 -14.45
CA GLU A 93 -16.75 10.75 -14.10
C GLU A 93 -17.84 10.37 -15.11
N ARG A 94 -17.55 10.52 -16.42
CA ARG A 94 -18.50 10.14 -17.49
C ARG A 94 -18.85 8.68 -17.48
N ASN A 95 -17.86 7.78 -17.35
CA ASN A 95 -18.09 6.34 -17.32
C ASN A 95 -18.90 5.92 -16.08
N ALA A 96 -18.63 6.50 -14.93
CA ALA A 96 -19.37 6.22 -13.71
C ALA A 96 -20.83 6.68 -13.83
N ALA A 97 -21.06 7.87 -14.37
CA ALA A 97 -22.41 8.42 -14.60
C ALA A 97 -23.18 7.60 -15.65
N GLU A 98 -22.54 7.20 -16.76
CA GLU A 98 -23.16 6.42 -17.85
C GLU A 98 -23.72 5.07 -17.34
N TYR A 99 -22.98 4.42 -16.43
CA TYR A 99 -23.33 3.08 -15.95
C TYR A 99 -23.91 3.03 -14.53
N GLY A 100 -24.15 4.18 -13.89
CA GLY A 100 -24.68 4.22 -12.52
C GLY A 100 -23.73 3.68 -11.46
N ILE A 101 -22.43 3.79 -11.68
CA ILE A 101 -21.37 3.37 -10.74
C ILE A 101 -21.20 4.44 -9.64
N ARG A 102 -21.07 4.01 -8.37
CA ARG A 102 -20.76 4.93 -7.25
C ARG A 102 -19.37 5.56 -7.48
N HIS A 103 -19.37 6.87 -7.67
CA HIS A 103 -18.17 7.66 -7.90
C HIS A 103 -17.90 8.59 -6.71
N PHE A 104 -16.69 8.49 -6.15
CA PHE A 104 -16.15 9.38 -5.13
C PHE A 104 -15.31 10.45 -5.85
N GLY A 105 -15.97 11.42 -6.48
CA GLY A 105 -15.31 12.49 -7.24
C GLY A 105 -14.48 13.43 -6.37
N LEU A 106 -13.69 14.32 -6.98
CA LEU A 106 -12.75 15.21 -6.26
C LEU A 106 -13.41 16.04 -5.14
N LYS A 107 -14.69 16.39 -5.28
CA LYS A 107 -15.45 17.15 -4.27
C LYS A 107 -16.22 16.27 -3.27
N ASP A 108 -16.20 14.94 -3.45
CA ASP A 108 -16.85 14.02 -2.54
C ASP A 108 -16.09 13.95 -1.21
N ASP A 109 -16.83 13.95 -0.10
CA ASP A 109 -16.25 13.85 1.23
C ASP A 109 -15.53 12.53 1.53
N GLN A 110 -15.81 11.50 0.73
CA GLN A 110 -15.17 10.19 0.80
C GLN A 110 -14.12 9.98 -0.31
N GLN A 111 -13.76 11.03 -1.07
CA GLN A 111 -12.72 10.93 -2.09
C GLN A 111 -11.35 10.65 -1.46
N GLY A 112 -10.52 9.88 -2.14
CA GLY A 112 -9.17 9.58 -1.73
C GLY A 112 -8.57 8.46 -2.55
N ILE A 113 -7.40 8.03 -2.16
CA ILE A 113 -6.70 6.90 -2.78
C ILE A 113 -7.56 5.65 -2.62
N VAL A 114 -7.77 4.92 -3.70
CA VAL A 114 -8.65 3.74 -3.74
C VAL A 114 -8.37 2.73 -2.62
N HIS A 115 -7.08 2.51 -2.30
CA HIS A 115 -6.66 1.58 -1.23
C HIS A 115 -6.71 2.19 0.19
N VAL A 116 -7.07 3.45 0.31
CA VAL A 116 -7.39 4.11 1.59
C VAL A 116 -8.90 4.10 1.80
N ILE A 117 -9.67 4.57 0.82
CA ILE A 117 -11.13 4.69 0.96
C ILE A 117 -11.84 3.34 1.10
N GLY A 118 -11.34 2.29 0.43
CA GLY A 118 -11.94 0.95 0.53
C GLY A 118 -12.02 0.44 1.97
N PRO A 119 -10.92 0.36 2.73
CA PRO A 119 -10.91 0.07 4.15
C PRO A 119 -11.66 1.10 5.01
N GLU A 120 -11.37 2.39 4.77
CA GLU A 120 -11.88 3.50 5.58
C GLU A 120 -13.40 3.61 5.60
N THR A 121 -14.05 3.29 4.49
CA THR A 121 -15.51 3.33 4.37
C THR A 121 -16.20 1.99 4.69
N GLY A 122 -15.43 0.90 4.90
CA GLY A 122 -15.97 -0.45 5.10
C GLY A 122 -16.39 -1.16 3.82
N LEU A 123 -15.97 -0.68 2.65
CA LEU A 123 -16.15 -1.37 1.36
C LEU A 123 -15.32 -2.66 1.30
N SER A 124 -14.17 -2.69 1.97
CA SER A 124 -13.33 -3.88 2.11
C SER A 124 -13.67 -4.59 3.40
N GLN A 125 -13.99 -5.88 3.32
CA GLN A 125 -14.43 -6.67 4.47
C GLN A 125 -13.76 -8.05 4.47
N PRO A 126 -13.63 -8.69 5.63
CA PRO A 126 -13.04 -10.04 5.73
C PRO A 126 -13.76 -11.06 4.86
N GLY A 127 -12.98 -11.92 4.20
CA GLY A 127 -13.47 -13.01 3.38
C GLY A 127 -13.99 -12.62 2.00
N MET A 128 -13.91 -11.35 1.60
CA MET A 128 -14.23 -10.91 0.24
C MET A 128 -13.08 -11.18 -0.73
N LEU A 129 -13.43 -11.32 -2.01
CA LEU A 129 -12.50 -11.24 -3.13
C LEU A 129 -12.64 -9.87 -3.80
N LEU A 130 -11.55 -9.09 -3.79
CA LEU A 130 -11.50 -7.71 -4.25
C LEU A 130 -10.46 -7.54 -5.37
N VAL A 131 -10.80 -6.77 -6.40
CA VAL A 131 -9.87 -6.48 -7.50
C VAL A 131 -9.87 -4.99 -7.87
N CYS A 132 -8.74 -4.54 -8.42
CA CYS A 132 -8.55 -3.21 -8.98
C CYS A 132 -7.49 -3.25 -10.08
N GLY A 133 -7.45 -2.26 -10.94
CA GLY A 133 -6.40 -2.06 -11.95
C GLY A 133 -5.04 -1.59 -11.40
N ASP A 134 -4.83 -1.67 -10.08
CA ASP A 134 -3.61 -1.27 -9.37
C ASP A 134 -3.05 -2.43 -8.55
N SER A 135 -1.72 -2.61 -8.57
CA SER A 135 -1.03 -3.70 -7.87
C SER A 135 -1.19 -3.63 -6.35
N HIS A 136 -1.29 -2.42 -5.76
CA HIS A 136 -1.43 -2.24 -4.31
C HIS A 136 -2.84 -2.57 -3.77
N THR A 137 -3.70 -3.16 -4.59
CA THR A 137 -4.97 -3.76 -4.14
C THR A 137 -4.75 -4.79 -3.01
N SER A 138 -3.56 -5.38 -2.90
CA SER A 138 -3.17 -6.24 -1.77
C SER A 138 -3.36 -5.59 -0.40
N THR A 139 -3.38 -4.26 -0.32
CA THR A 139 -3.65 -3.49 0.91
C THR A 139 -4.90 -3.98 1.65
N HIS A 140 -5.96 -4.29 0.91
CA HIS A 140 -7.24 -4.73 1.48
C HIS A 140 -7.17 -6.07 2.20
N GLY A 141 -6.10 -6.85 1.97
CA GLY A 141 -5.83 -8.10 2.68
C GLY A 141 -5.54 -7.91 4.18
N ALA A 142 -5.21 -6.71 4.62
CA ALA A 142 -5.09 -6.36 6.04
C ALA A 142 -6.37 -6.59 6.84
N LEU A 143 -7.52 -6.57 6.17
CA LEU A 143 -8.84 -6.88 6.73
C LEU A 143 -9.22 -8.37 6.60
N GLY A 144 -8.33 -9.22 6.10
CA GLY A 144 -8.64 -10.62 5.82
C GLY A 144 -9.42 -10.84 4.53
N ALA A 145 -9.30 -9.95 3.55
CA ALA A 145 -9.82 -10.11 2.19
C ALA A 145 -8.75 -10.74 1.29
N LEU A 146 -9.15 -11.50 0.27
CA LEU A 146 -8.29 -11.88 -0.84
C LEU A 146 -8.35 -10.76 -1.88
N ALA A 147 -7.32 -9.94 -1.95
CA ALA A 147 -7.33 -8.74 -2.77
C ALA A 147 -6.05 -8.62 -3.60
N PHE A 148 -6.19 -8.35 -4.89
CA PHE A 148 -5.04 -8.27 -5.79
C PHE A 148 -5.30 -7.42 -7.04
N GLY A 149 -4.21 -6.88 -7.59
CA GLY A 149 -4.22 -6.11 -8.83
C GLY A 149 -4.45 -6.98 -10.06
N ILE A 150 -5.14 -6.45 -11.06
CA ILE A 150 -5.42 -7.11 -12.34
C ILE A 150 -5.09 -6.21 -13.52
N GLY A 151 -4.77 -6.82 -14.66
CA GLY A 151 -4.49 -6.08 -15.90
C GLY A 151 -5.74 -5.47 -16.53
N MET A 152 -5.56 -4.47 -17.40
CA MET A 152 -6.67 -3.70 -17.99
C MET A 152 -7.69 -4.57 -18.76
N THR A 153 -7.23 -5.65 -19.42
CA THR A 153 -8.10 -6.60 -20.10
C THR A 153 -8.95 -7.39 -19.09
N GLU A 154 -8.35 -7.75 -17.95
CA GLU A 154 -9.06 -8.43 -16.86
C GLU A 154 -10.06 -7.48 -16.19
N VAL A 155 -9.71 -6.18 -16.04
CA VAL A 155 -10.65 -5.14 -15.58
C VAL A 155 -11.89 -5.12 -16.47
N ALA A 156 -11.73 -5.05 -17.80
CA ALA A 156 -12.85 -5.09 -18.72
C ALA A 156 -13.67 -6.39 -18.60
N HIS A 157 -12.99 -7.54 -18.38
CA HIS A 157 -13.66 -8.82 -18.19
C HIS A 157 -14.49 -8.83 -16.89
N VAL A 158 -13.93 -8.37 -15.78
CA VAL A 158 -14.65 -8.29 -14.50
C VAL A 158 -15.82 -7.31 -14.57
N LEU A 159 -15.65 -6.15 -15.21
CA LEU A 159 -16.76 -5.23 -15.45
C LEU A 159 -17.93 -5.94 -16.17
N ALA A 160 -17.64 -6.70 -17.22
CA ALA A 160 -18.67 -7.38 -18.03
C ALA A 160 -19.29 -8.61 -17.35
N THR A 161 -18.58 -9.31 -16.47
CA THR A 161 -18.98 -10.65 -16.00
C THR A 161 -19.08 -10.81 -14.49
N GLN A 162 -18.48 -9.94 -13.72
CA GLN A 162 -18.26 -10.04 -12.27
C GLN A 162 -17.40 -11.26 -11.89
N CYS A 163 -16.67 -11.83 -12.83
CA CYS A 163 -15.83 -13.01 -12.63
C CYS A 163 -14.43 -12.79 -13.21
N LEU A 164 -13.48 -13.62 -12.76
CA LEU A 164 -12.09 -13.56 -13.19
C LEU A 164 -11.47 -14.96 -13.28
N TRP A 165 -10.78 -15.26 -14.38
CA TRP A 165 -9.97 -16.47 -14.50
C TRP A 165 -8.62 -16.28 -13.84
N GLN A 166 -8.25 -17.18 -12.90
CA GLN A 166 -6.96 -17.15 -12.21
C GLN A 166 -6.43 -18.59 -12.05
N ARG A 167 -5.09 -18.71 -12.06
CA ARG A 167 -4.43 -19.91 -11.54
C ARG A 167 -4.28 -19.76 -10.03
N ARG A 168 -4.50 -20.86 -9.29
CA ARG A 168 -4.34 -20.83 -7.83
C ARG A 168 -2.87 -20.54 -7.45
N PRO A 169 -2.59 -19.47 -6.72
CA PRO A 169 -1.25 -19.20 -6.18
C PRO A 169 -0.92 -20.16 -5.05
N ARG A 170 0.36 -20.26 -4.73
CA ARG A 170 0.86 -20.97 -3.55
C ARG A 170 0.56 -20.18 -2.27
N ASN A 171 0.54 -20.87 -1.14
CA ASN A 171 0.41 -20.26 0.18
C ASN A 171 1.79 -20.05 0.81
N MET A 172 2.05 -18.84 1.32
CA MET A 172 3.25 -18.52 2.09
C MET A 172 2.86 -17.93 3.44
N ARG A 173 3.50 -18.37 4.52
CA ARG A 173 3.34 -17.75 5.83
C ARG A 173 4.61 -17.04 6.24
N ILE A 174 4.49 -15.78 6.65
CA ILE A 174 5.57 -15.02 7.27
C ILE A 174 5.15 -14.70 8.70
N THR A 175 5.86 -15.29 9.64
CA THR A 175 5.58 -15.16 11.08
C THR A 175 6.62 -14.21 11.69
N VAL A 176 6.15 -13.12 12.32
CA VAL A 176 7.00 -12.20 13.08
C VAL A 176 6.63 -12.31 14.54
N GLU A 177 7.50 -12.93 15.32
CA GLU A 177 7.27 -13.17 16.76
C GLU A 177 8.08 -12.19 17.63
N GLY A 178 7.55 -11.89 18.79
CA GLY A 178 8.14 -10.97 19.76
C GLY A 178 7.46 -9.60 19.75
N GLU A 179 8.13 -8.60 20.29
CA GLU A 179 7.70 -7.21 20.37
C GLU A 179 8.63 -6.35 19.53
N LEU A 180 8.05 -5.37 18.82
CA LEU A 180 8.81 -4.39 18.04
C LEU A 180 9.53 -3.41 18.98
N GLY A 181 10.78 -3.12 18.65
CA GLY A 181 11.58 -2.15 19.40
C GLY A 181 11.07 -0.71 19.22
N PHE A 182 11.56 0.18 20.08
CA PHE A 182 11.27 1.61 20.00
C PHE A 182 11.63 2.19 18.63
N GLY A 183 10.73 2.98 18.07
CA GLY A 183 10.89 3.63 16.76
C GLY A 183 10.67 2.72 15.56
N VAL A 184 10.38 1.42 15.76
CA VAL A 184 10.06 0.46 14.68
C VAL A 184 8.57 0.49 14.37
N THR A 185 8.25 0.65 13.10
CA THR A 185 6.88 0.70 12.57
C THR A 185 6.60 -0.45 11.61
N ALA A 186 5.36 -0.61 11.17
CA ALA A 186 4.99 -1.59 10.15
C ALA A 186 5.75 -1.39 8.82
N LYS A 187 6.17 -0.14 8.50
CA LYS A 187 7.02 0.16 7.34
C LYS A 187 8.38 -0.50 7.46
N ASP A 188 8.96 -0.47 8.66
CA ASP A 188 10.25 -1.07 8.93
C ASP A 188 10.15 -2.60 8.89
N VAL A 189 9.06 -3.15 9.44
CA VAL A 189 8.77 -4.59 9.37
C VAL A 189 8.74 -5.08 7.92
N ILE A 190 7.97 -4.42 7.05
CA ILE A 190 7.86 -4.87 5.66
C ILE A 190 9.16 -4.64 4.86
N LEU A 191 9.88 -3.55 5.10
CA LEU A 191 11.19 -3.32 4.48
C LEU A 191 12.21 -4.39 4.93
N HIS A 192 12.21 -4.77 6.22
CA HIS A 192 13.05 -5.85 6.73
C HIS A 192 12.70 -7.20 6.10
N ILE A 193 11.39 -7.52 5.98
CA ILE A 193 10.92 -8.73 5.31
C ILE A 193 11.45 -8.77 3.87
N ILE A 194 11.22 -7.69 3.10
CA ILE A 194 11.64 -7.62 1.68
C ILE A 194 13.18 -7.69 1.55
N ALA A 195 13.93 -7.05 2.45
CA ALA A 195 15.38 -7.16 2.47
C ALA A 195 15.86 -8.59 2.75
N THR A 196 15.11 -9.35 3.58
CA THR A 196 15.43 -10.73 3.95
C THR A 196 15.12 -11.73 2.84
N ILE A 197 13.94 -11.65 2.21
CA ILE A 197 13.50 -12.65 1.21
C ILE A 197 13.74 -12.21 -0.24
N GLY A 198 14.06 -10.94 -0.47
CA GLY A 198 14.21 -10.34 -1.79
C GLY A 198 12.90 -9.99 -2.47
N THR A 199 12.98 -9.18 -3.55
CA THR A 199 11.81 -8.74 -4.35
C THR A 199 11.13 -9.86 -5.14
N ALA A 200 11.74 -11.03 -5.26
CA ALA A 200 11.19 -12.23 -5.90
C ALA A 200 10.82 -13.34 -4.90
N GLY A 201 11.08 -13.15 -3.59
CA GLY A 201 10.98 -14.19 -2.57
C GLY A 201 9.57 -14.79 -2.40
N ALA A 202 8.54 -14.01 -2.69
CA ALA A 202 7.15 -14.46 -2.62
C ALA A 202 6.47 -14.58 -4.00
N THR A 203 7.25 -14.69 -5.09
CA THR A 203 6.71 -14.81 -6.45
C THR A 203 5.77 -15.99 -6.59
N GLY A 204 4.55 -15.74 -7.07
CA GLY A 204 3.50 -16.74 -7.25
C GLY A 204 2.83 -17.19 -5.96
N CYS A 205 3.04 -16.49 -4.85
CA CYS A 205 2.43 -16.77 -3.55
C CYS A 205 1.40 -15.71 -3.15
N VAL A 206 0.47 -16.12 -2.28
CA VAL A 206 -0.26 -15.23 -1.38
C VAL A 206 0.39 -15.36 0.00
N ILE A 207 0.74 -14.23 0.61
CA ILE A 207 1.37 -14.21 1.93
C ILE A 207 0.30 -14.08 3.00
N GLU A 208 0.32 -14.95 4.02
CA GLU A 208 -0.37 -14.76 5.28
C GLU A 208 0.65 -14.31 6.34
N TYR A 209 0.49 -13.08 6.83
CA TYR A 209 1.30 -12.55 7.92
C TYR A 209 0.73 -12.97 9.27
N ALA A 210 1.57 -13.52 10.12
CA ALA A 210 1.22 -14.07 11.42
C ALA A 210 2.25 -13.68 12.50
N GLY A 211 2.01 -14.10 13.73
CA GLY A 211 2.89 -13.87 14.88
C GLY A 211 2.40 -12.76 15.80
N SER A 212 3.03 -12.69 16.98
CA SER A 212 2.64 -11.77 18.05
C SER A 212 2.86 -10.30 17.64
N ALA A 213 3.96 -9.99 16.94
CA ALA A 213 4.23 -8.65 16.44
C ALA A 213 3.16 -8.19 15.44
N ILE A 214 2.73 -9.07 14.52
CA ILE A 214 1.69 -8.75 13.54
C ILE A 214 0.32 -8.52 14.20
N ARG A 215 -0.05 -9.37 15.17
CA ARG A 215 -1.27 -9.16 15.98
C ARG A 215 -1.20 -7.87 16.79
N GLY A 216 0.01 -7.46 17.21
CA GLY A 216 0.27 -6.22 17.92
C GLY A 216 -0.01 -4.97 17.09
N LEU A 217 0.20 -5.01 15.77
CA LEU A 217 0.01 -3.85 14.87
C LEU A 217 -1.41 -3.30 14.93
N SER A 218 -1.52 -1.98 14.73
CA SER A 218 -2.78 -1.30 14.41
C SER A 218 -3.32 -1.76 13.05
N MET A 219 -4.55 -1.35 12.71
CA MET A 219 -5.09 -1.62 11.37
C MET A 219 -4.29 -0.90 10.29
N GLU A 220 -3.89 0.34 10.53
CA GLU A 220 -3.05 1.12 9.62
C GLU A 220 -1.69 0.45 9.38
N GLY A 221 -1.09 -0.09 10.44
CA GLY A 221 0.14 -0.88 10.33
C GLY A 221 -0.04 -2.14 9.49
N ARG A 222 -1.14 -2.88 9.66
CA ARG A 222 -1.47 -4.05 8.84
C ARG A 222 -1.74 -3.66 7.37
N LEU A 223 -2.37 -2.51 7.13
CA LEU A 223 -2.60 -1.97 5.79
C LEU A 223 -1.27 -1.64 5.09
N THR A 224 -0.31 -1.05 5.80
CA THR A 224 1.05 -0.80 5.29
C THR A 224 1.78 -2.11 4.94
N LEU A 225 1.70 -3.11 5.82
CA LEU A 225 2.33 -4.42 5.62
C LEU A 225 1.78 -5.12 4.37
N CYS A 226 0.44 -5.24 4.26
CA CYS A 226 -0.21 -5.87 3.11
C CYS A 226 -0.01 -5.06 1.82
N ASN A 227 0.03 -3.72 1.89
CA ASN A 227 0.31 -2.85 0.75
C ASN A 227 1.61 -3.24 0.06
N MET A 228 2.70 -3.39 0.82
CA MET A 228 4.02 -3.66 0.27
C MET A 228 4.34 -5.15 0.05
N SER A 229 3.37 -6.06 0.17
CA SER A 229 3.56 -7.47 -0.18
C SER A 229 3.95 -7.66 -1.65
N ILE A 230 3.47 -6.77 -2.51
CA ILE A 230 3.75 -6.80 -3.95
C ILE A 230 5.23 -6.54 -4.24
N GLU A 231 5.91 -5.77 -3.40
CA GLU A 231 7.35 -5.49 -3.52
C GLU A 231 8.21 -6.71 -3.17
N ALA A 232 7.65 -7.72 -2.49
CA ALA A 232 8.26 -9.04 -2.32
C ALA A 232 7.92 -10.02 -3.46
N GLY A 233 7.20 -9.57 -4.49
CA GLY A 233 6.74 -10.37 -5.62
C GLY A 233 5.45 -11.17 -5.36
N ALA A 234 4.81 -10.99 -4.21
CA ALA A 234 3.57 -11.70 -3.88
C ALA A 234 2.39 -11.27 -4.75
N ARG A 235 1.42 -12.18 -4.93
CA ARG A 235 0.13 -11.88 -5.57
C ARG A 235 -0.77 -11.05 -4.65
N ALA A 236 -0.73 -11.32 -3.34
CA ALA A 236 -1.47 -10.63 -2.30
C ALA A 236 -0.78 -10.84 -0.95
N GLY A 237 -1.04 -9.96 0.02
CA GLY A 237 -0.71 -10.12 1.43
C GLY A 237 -1.99 -10.08 2.25
N MET A 238 -2.06 -10.88 3.30
CA MET A 238 -3.25 -11.03 4.13
C MET A 238 -2.87 -11.08 5.61
N VAL A 239 -3.74 -10.52 6.46
CA VAL A 239 -3.70 -10.69 7.91
C VAL A 239 -5.04 -11.29 8.35
N ALA A 240 -5.00 -12.31 9.19
CA ALA A 240 -6.23 -12.91 9.73
C ALA A 240 -7.04 -11.86 10.50
N PRO A 241 -8.35 -11.72 10.23
CA PRO A 241 -9.19 -10.75 10.92
C PRO A 241 -9.34 -11.14 12.40
N ASP A 242 -9.28 -10.15 13.27
CA ASP A 242 -9.43 -10.26 14.70
C ASP A 242 -10.29 -9.14 15.28
N GLU A 243 -10.38 -9.03 16.59
CA GLU A 243 -11.20 -8.01 17.26
C GLU A 243 -10.79 -6.57 16.88
N LYS A 244 -9.51 -6.30 16.54
CA LYS A 244 -9.10 -4.98 16.01
C LYS A 244 -9.72 -4.72 14.64
N THR A 245 -9.75 -5.74 13.78
CA THR A 245 -10.39 -5.65 12.46
C THR A 245 -11.89 -5.39 12.60
N PHE A 246 -12.55 -6.07 13.53
CA PHE A 246 -13.98 -5.91 13.74
C PHE A 246 -14.31 -4.52 14.29
N ALA A 247 -13.59 -4.06 15.31
CA ALA A 247 -13.73 -2.69 15.84
C ALA A 247 -13.46 -1.61 14.79
N TYR A 248 -12.49 -1.83 13.89
CA TYR A 248 -12.20 -0.90 12.79
C TYR A 248 -13.36 -0.78 11.80
N LEU A 249 -14.08 -1.87 11.52
CA LEU A 249 -15.19 -1.92 10.58
C LEU A 249 -16.53 -1.50 11.18
N GLU A 250 -16.69 -1.60 12.49
CA GLU A 250 -17.96 -1.28 13.17
C GLU A 250 -18.40 0.16 12.88
N GLY A 251 -19.65 0.31 12.48
CA GLY A 251 -20.24 1.63 12.19
C GLY A 251 -19.81 2.27 10.88
N LYS A 252 -18.89 1.68 10.10
CA LYS A 252 -18.50 2.22 8.80
C LYS A 252 -19.70 2.25 7.82
N PRO A 253 -19.74 3.23 6.88
CA PRO A 253 -20.88 3.45 5.98
C PRO A 253 -21.32 2.20 5.21
N TYR A 254 -20.36 1.40 4.70
CA TYR A 254 -20.62 0.21 3.89
C TYR A 254 -20.40 -1.10 4.65
N ALA A 255 -20.13 -1.05 5.95
CA ALA A 255 -20.10 -2.25 6.78
C ALA A 255 -21.52 -2.77 7.03
N PRO A 256 -21.71 -4.08 7.28
CA PRO A 256 -23.00 -4.65 7.69
C PRO A 256 -23.53 -3.98 8.95
N LYS A 257 -24.84 -3.99 9.13
CA LYS A 257 -25.51 -3.36 10.29
C LYS A 257 -26.53 -4.30 10.93
N GLY A 258 -26.75 -4.15 12.25
CA GLY A 258 -27.73 -4.93 12.99
C GLY A 258 -27.51 -6.44 12.84
N ALA A 259 -28.53 -7.21 12.54
CA ALA A 259 -28.44 -8.67 12.40
C ALA A 259 -27.47 -9.14 11.30
N GLU A 260 -27.25 -8.32 10.25
CA GLU A 260 -26.25 -8.62 9.22
C GLU A 260 -24.83 -8.49 9.76
N TRP A 261 -24.60 -7.57 10.71
CA TRP A 261 -23.31 -7.43 11.39
C TRP A 261 -23.00 -8.66 12.24
N ASP A 262 -23.96 -9.13 13.03
CA ASP A 262 -23.79 -10.33 13.86
C ASP A 262 -23.47 -11.57 13.01
N ALA A 263 -24.20 -11.73 11.90
CA ALA A 263 -23.96 -12.79 10.94
C ALA A 263 -22.60 -12.66 10.24
N ALA A 264 -22.14 -11.43 9.97
CA ALA A 264 -20.82 -11.18 9.41
C ALA A 264 -19.72 -11.51 10.40
N LEU A 265 -19.83 -11.08 11.67
CA LEU A 265 -18.88 -11.42 12.74
C LEU A 265 -18.70 -12.94 12.88
N ALA A 266 -19.79 -13.71 12.88
CA ALA A 266 -19.73 -15.16 12.95
C ALA A 266 -18.92 -15.76 11.79
N ARG A 267 -19.11 -15.24 10.56
CA ARG A 267 -18.35 -15.68 9.38
C ARG A 267 -16.87 -15.23 9.44
N TRP A 268 -16.60 -14.00 9.88
CA TRP A 268 -15.25 -13.45 9.95
C TRP A 268 -14.37 -14.16 10.99
N ARG A 269 -14.95 -14.53 12.15
CA ARG A 269 -14.26 -15.32 13.18
C ARG A 269 -13.89 -16.73 12.72
N ALA A 270 -14.55 -17.27 11.70
CA ALA A 270 -14.23 -18.57 11.12
C ALA A 270 -13.18 -18.53 10.00
N LEU A 271 -12.72 -17.32 9.59
CA LEU A 271 -11.77 -17.15 8.49
C LEU A 271 -10.33 -17.50 8.82
N PRO A 272 -9.77 -17.21 10.01
CA PRO A 272 -8.37 -17.53 10.31
C PRO A 272 -8.01 -18.94 9.91
N SER A 273 -6.77 -19.16 9.49
CA SER A 273 -6.26 -20.48 9.12
C SER A 273 -6.47 -21.48 10.24
N ASP A 274 -6.89 -22.71 9.90
CA ASP A 274 -7.14 -23.76 10.86
C ASP A 274 -5.83 -24.20 11.56
N PRO A 275 -5.87 -24.63 12.82
CA PRO A 275 -4.72 -25.25 13.45
C PRO A 275 -4.22 -26.43 12.61
N GLY A 276 -2.92 -26.45 12.28
CA GLY A 276 -2.32 -27.48 11.43
C GLY A 276 -2.50 -27.27 9.93
N ALA A 277 -3.07 -26.14 9.47
CA ALA A 277 -3.08 -25.79 8.06
C ALA A 277 -1.64 -25.72 7.49
N ARG A 278 -1.47 -26.21 6.27
CA ARG A 278 -0.15 -26.30 5.63
C ARG A 278 0.08 -25.12 4.70
N PHE A 279 1.32 -24.63 4.74
CA PHE A 279 1.81 -23.59 3.82
C PHE A 279 2.91 -24.16 2.93
N ASP A 280 2.97 -23.73 1.67
CA ASP A 280 4.00 -24.14 0.72
C ASP A 280 5.38 -23.59 1.13
N HIS A 281 5.40 -22.40 1.75
CA HIS A 281 6.61 -21.73 2.25
C HIS A 281 6.33 -21.08 3.60
N GLU A 282 7.31 -21.16 4.50
CA GLU A 282 7.24 -20.49 5.80
C GLU A 282 8.54 -19.73 6.09
N VAL A 283 8.39 -18.52 6.64
CA VAL A 283 9.50 -17.67 7.10
C VAL A 283 9.20 -17.24 8.53
N LEU A 284 10.19 -17.37 9.41
CA LEU A 284 10.12 -16.91 10.79
C LEU A 284 11.11 -15.76 10.99
N ILE A 285 10.65 -14.67 11.59
CA ILE A 285 11.43 -13.48 11.89
C ILE A 285 11.24 -13.13 13.36
N ASP A 286 12.35 -12.83 14.04
CA ASP A 286 12.33 -12.27 15.39
C ASP A 286 12.11 -10.76 15.31
N ALA A 287 11.04 -10.27 15.91
CA ALA A 287 10.70 -8.85 15.95
C ALA A 287 11.82 -7.98 16.57
N ALA A 288 12.56 -8.53 17.53
CA ALA A 288 13.68 -7.84 18.18
C ALA A 288 14.87 -7.57 17.22
N SER A 289 14.97 -8.30 16.11
CA SER A 289 16.00 -8.07 15.08
C SER A 289 15.68 -6.90 14.15
N ILE A 290 14.46 -6.37 14.19
CA ILE A 290 14.00 -5.32 13.28
C ILE A 290 14.36 -3.95 13.88
N ALA A 291 15.02 -3.13 13.08
CA ALA A 291 15.34 -1.73 13.41
C ALA A 291 14.57 -0.77 12.50
N PRO A 292 14.53 0.54 12.78
CA PRO A 292 14.09 1.53 11.80
C PRO A 292 14.88 1.40 10.49
N MET A 293 14.19 1.23 9.36
CA MET A 293 14.78 0.85 8.08
C MET A 293 14.74 2.01 7.07
N VAL A 294 15.79 2.08 6.25
CA VAL A 294 15.86 3.00 5.10
C VAL A 294 16.39 2.25 3.89
N THR A 295 15.82 2.44 2.71
CA THR A 295 16.42 1.91 1.50
C THR A 295 17.64 2.75 1.09
N TRP A 296 18.80 2.09 0.92
CA TRP A 296 20.00 2.75 0.39
C TRP A 296 19.99 2.76 -1.15
N GLY A 297 19.44 1.72 -1.77
CA GLY A 297 19.40 1.56 -3.22
C GLY A 297 18.08 1.96 -3.86
N ASN A 298 17.90 1.52 -5.10
CA ASN A 298 16.72 1.81 -5.93
C ASN A 298 15.72 0.64 -6.00
N SER A 299 15.73 -0.21 -4.99
CA SER A 299 14.81 -1.33 -4.80
C SER A 299 14.45 -1.45 -3.33
N PRO A 300 13.22 -1.83 -2.95
CA PRO A 300 12.85 -2.04 -1.55
C PRO A 300 13.67 -3.13 -0.83
N GLN A 301 14.25 -4.10 -1.57
CA GLN A 301 15.16 -5.10 -0.98
C GLN A 301 16.52 -4.51 -0.54
N ASP A 302 16.88 -3.34 -1.08
CA ASP A 302 18.11 -2.65 -0.73
C ASP A 302 17.87 -1.77 0.51
N ALA A 303 17.29 -2.33 1.57
CA ALA A 303 17.03 -1.67 2.83
C ALA A 303 18.01 -2.10 3.91
N LEU A 304 18.37 -1.16 4.77
CA LEU A 304 19.26 -1.35 5.93
C LEU A 304 18.67 -0.64 7.15
N PRO A 305 19.09 -1.02 8.36
CA PRO A 305 18.90 -0.18 9.55
C PRO A 305 19.40 1.24 9.30
N ALA A 306 18.72 2.23 9.86
CA ALA A 306 19.05 3.65 9.66
C ALA A 306 20.47 4.02 10.14
N ASP A 307 21.00 3.27 11.11
CA ASP A 307 22.39 3.38 11.61
C ASP A 307 23.37 2.44 10.87
N GLY A 308 22.93 1.79 9.80
CA GLY A 308 23.73 0.88 8.99
C GLY A 308 24.73 1.60 8.08
N VAL A 309 25.61 0.77 7.48
CA VAL A 309 26.67 1.22 6.56
C VAL A 309 26.32 0.70 5.17
N ILE A 310 26.41 1.57 4.17
CA ILE A 310 26.16 1.25 2.76
C ILE A 310 27.14 0.15 2.31
N PRO A 311 26.66 -1.00 1.79
CA PRO A 311 27.49 -2.14 1.48
C PRO A 311 28.48 -1.85 0.34
N ASP A 312 29.62 -2.53 0.34
CA ASP A 312 30.59 -2.46 -0.77
C ASP A 312 30.16 -3.44 -1.89
N PRO A 313 29.87 -2.97 -3.11
CA PRO A 313 29.57 -3.85 -4.23
C PRO A 313 30.67 -4.86 -4.51
N MET A 314 31.92 -4.54 -4.18
CA MET A 314 33.05 -5.44 -4.41
C MET A 314 33.10 -6.64 -3.46
N ALA A 315 32.37 -6.57 -2.34
CA ALA A 315 32.19 -7.70 -1.41
C ALA A 315 31.15 -8.72 -1.89
N GLU A 316 30.31 -8.37 -2.89
CA GLU A 316 29.29 -9.27 -3.45
C GLU A 316 29.93 -10.34 -4.31
N GLN A 317 29.59 -11.60 -4.03
CA GLN A 317 30.17 -12.76 -4.74
C GLN A 317 29.49 -13.02 -6.09
N ASP A 318 28.18 -12.83 -6.18
CA ASP A 318 27.44 -12.98 -7.43
C ASP A 318 27.74 -11.84 -8.39
N ALA A 319 28.27 -12.16 -9.58
CA ALA A 319 28.72 -11.17 -10.55
C ALA A 319 27.58 -10.31 -11.10
N ALA A 320 26.38 -10.89 -11.29
CA ALA A 320 25.22 -10.18 -11.81
C ALA A 320 24.68 -9.21 -10.74
N ARG A 321 24.60 -9.66 -9.48
CA ARG A 321 24.20 -8.82 -8.35
C ARG A 321 25.21 -7.70 -8.11
N ARG A 322 26.52 -8.01 -8.16
CA ARG A 322 27.59 -7.00 -8.07
C ARG A 322 27.44 -5.91 -9.12
N GLN A 323 27.22 -6.29 -10.38
CA GLN A 323 27.01 -5.30 -11.45
C GLN A 323 25.75 -4.46 -11.20
N ALA A 324 24.65 -5.09 -10.79
CA ALA A 324 23.42 -4.37 -10.45
C ALA A 324 23.63 -3.39 -9.28
N MET A 325 24.42 -3.76 -8.27
CA MET A 325 24.80 -2.85 -7.17
C MET A 325 25.65 -1.69 -7.67
N GLN A 326 26.64 -1.92 -8.53
CA GLN A 326 27.48 -0.86 -9.13
C GLN A 326 26.63 0.13 -9.93
N ASP A 327 25.70 -0.37 -10.75
CA ASP A 327 24.77 0.46 -11.52
C ASP A 327 23.82 1.27 -10.60
N CYS A 328 23.40 0.66 -9.47
CA CYS A 328 22.64 1.32 -8.43
C CYS A 328 23.45 2.45 -7.77
N PHE A 329 24.70 2.19 -7.41
CA PHE A 329 25.61 3.17 -6.82
C PHE A 329 25.80 4.39 -7.71
N ALA A 330 26.06 4.14 -9.00
CA ALA A 330 26.21 5.21 -9.99
C ALA A 330 24.95 6.09 -10.08
N TYR A 331 23.76 5.45 -10.11
CA TYR A 331 22.49 6.16 -10.16
C TYR A 331 22.18 6.91 -8.87
N MET A 332 22.31 6.25 -7.72
CA MET A 332 22.00 6.79 -6.41
C MET A 332 23.09 7.77 -5.90
N GLY A 333 24.28 7.80 -6.53
CA GLY A 333 25.39 8.64 -6.12
C GLY A 333 25.85 8.29 -4.70
N LEU A 334 26.18 7.01 -4.45
CA LEU A 334 26.54 6.48 -3.15
C LEU A 334 28.02 6.17 -3.09
N GLU A 335 28.56 6.15 -1.85
CA GLU A 335 29.91 5.73 -1.55
C GLU A 335 29.87 4.46 -0.68
N ALA A 336 30.64 3.45 -1.08
CA ALA A 336 30.76 2.21 -0.32
C ALA A 336 31.37 2.48 1.06
N GLY A 337 30.83 1.85 2.09
CA GLY A 337 31.31 2.03 3.46
C GLY A 337 30.87 3.34 4.13
N ALA A 338 30.14 4.22 3.43
CA ALA A 338 29.58 5.42 4.06
C ALA A 338 28.40 5.06 4.98
N PRO A 339 28.24 5.78 6.11
CA PRO A 339 27.06 5.61 6.94
C PRO A 339 25.80 6.07 6.18
N LEU A 340 24.68 5.35 6.38
CA LEU A 340 23.39 5.74 5.82
C LEU A 340 22.84 6.99 6.54
N ALA A 341 23.03 7.06 7.86
CA ALA A 341 22.76 8.27 8.64
C ALA A 341 23.67 9.41 8.15
N GLY A 342 23.09 10.61 7.98
CA GLY A 342 23.78 11.76 7.42
C GLY A 342 23.68 11.92 5.91
N LEU A 343 23.08 10.94 5.18
CA LEU A 343 22.84 11.07 3.76
C LEU A 343 21.84 12.20 3.50
N ARG A 344 22.29 13.26 2.79
CA ARG A 344 21.53 14.48 2.55
C ARG A 344 20.23 14.21 1.79
N MET A 345 19.16 14.93 2.14
CA MET A 345 17.86 14.92 1.45
C MET A 345 17.55 16.32 0.90
N ASP A 346 17.07 16.37 -0.33
CA ASP A 346 16.62 17.62 -0.99
C ASP A 346 15.11 17.80 -0.90
N ARG A 347 14.38 16.67 -0.75
CA ARG A 347 12.92 16.66 -0.65
C ARG A 347 12.44 15.57 0.28
N VAL A 348 11.26 15.81 0.88
CA VAL A 348 10.55 14.83 1.70
C VAL A 348 9.11 14.71 1.21
N PHE A 349 8.63 13.48 1.09
CA PHE A 349 7.25 13.15 0.75
C PHE A 349 6.64 12.21 1.79
N ILE A 350 5.63 12.71 2.51
CA ILE A 350 4.83 11.93 3.47
C ILE A 350 3.43 11.77 2.89
N GLY A 351 3.01 10.54 2.60
CA GLY A 351 1.73 10.26 1.95
C GLY A 351 1.67 8.87 1.33
N SER A 352 0.88 8.73 0.29
CA SER A 352 0.64 7.50 -0.48
C SER A 352 -0.36 6.52 0.18
N CYS A 353 -0.83 5.53 -0.58
CA CYS A 353 -1.65 4.44 -0.04
C CYS A 353 -0.92 3.61 1.02
N THR A 354 0.40 3.70 1.10
CA THR A 354 1.22 3.01 2.10
C THR A 354 1.13 3.71 3.46
N ASN A 355 1.43 5.02 3.49
CA ASN A 355 1.58 5.78 4.74
C ASN A 355 0.99 7.21 4.63
N GLY A 356 -0.26 7.31 4.23
CA GLY A 356 -1.03 8.56 4.19
C GLY A 356 -2.27 8.53 5.09
N ARG A 357 -2.34 7.63 6.08
CA ARG A 357 -3.47 7.49 7.00
C ARG A 357 -3.26 8.32 8.26
N ILE A 358 -4.30 8.43 9.08
CA ILE A 358 -4.26 9.34 10.24
C ILE A 358 -3.16 9.00 11.25
N GLU A 359 -2.87 7.72 11.50
CA GLU A 359 -1.77 7.33 12.39
C GLU A 359 -0.40 7.72 11.82
N ASP A 360 -0.21 7.59 10.51
CA ASP A 360 1.00 8.00 9.82
C ASP A 360 1.25 9.50 9.98
N LEU A 361 0.19 10.30 9.81
CA LEU A 361 0.25 11.75 9.96
C LEU A 361 0.50 12.17 11.41
N ARG A 362 -0.13 11.49 12.38
CA ARG A 362 0.15 11.73 13.81
C ARG A 362 1.60 11.43 14.16
N ALA A 363 2.14 10.30 13.70
CA ALA A 363 3.54 9.92 13.93
C ALA A 363 4.52 10.93 13.32
N ALA A 364 4.25 11.41 12.11
CA ALA A 364 5.05 12.44 11.46
C ALA A 364 4.92 13.80 12.15
N ALA A 365 3.70 14.20 12.56
CA ALA A 365 3.45 15.47 13.26
C ALA A 365 4.13 15.53 14.64
N ALA A 366 4.17 14.40 15.36
CA ALA A 366 4.90 14.30 16.62
C ALA A 366 6.38 14.66 16.49
N ILE A 367 6.98 14.38 15.34
CA ILE A 367 8.36 14.80 15.04
C ILE A 367 8.37 16.23 14.48
N ALA A 368 7.47 16.58 13.56
CA ALA A 368 7.45 17.90 12.94
C ALA A 368 7.34 19.06 13.96
N GLN A 369 6.59 18.86 15.06
CA GLN A 369 6.44 19.87 16.13
C GLN A 369 7.74 20.17 16.89
N THR A 370 8.79 19.35 16.75
CA THR A 370 10.05 19.52 17.48
C THR A 370 11.04 20.48 16.80
N GLY A 371 10.73 20.95 15.57
CA GLY A 371 11.64 21.83 14.82
C GLY A 371 11.02 22.40 13.55
N THR A 372 11.87 22.84 12.65
CA THR A 372 11.47 23.37 11.33
C THR A 372 12.21 22.62 10.23
N VAL A 373 11.60 22.54 9.06
CA VAL A 373 12.21 21.95 7.85
C VAL A 373 13.54 22.65 7.56
N ALA A 374 14.59 21.87 7.34
CA ALA A 374 15.93 22.38 7.09
C ALA A 374 15.98 23.22 5.81
N ASP A 375 16.87 24.22 5.81
CA ASP A 375 17.10 25.09 4.65
C ASP A 375 17.43 24.28 3.40
N GLY A 376 16.74 24.58 2.30
CA GLY A 376 16.92 23.90 1.01
C GLY A 376 16.18 22.56 0.87
N VAL A 377 15.42 22.13 1.88
CA VAL A 377 14.54 20.96 1.80
C VAL A 377 13.11 21.39 1.47
N THR A 378 12.49 20.73 0.47
CA THR A 378 11.04 20.85 0.21
C THR A 378 10.32 19.66 0.84
N ALA A 379 9.36 19.90 1.73
CA ALA A 379 8.67 18.83 2.44
C ALA A 379 7.16 18.87 2.18
N TRP A 380 6.58 17.77 1.68
CA TRP A 380 5.17 17.64 1.37
C TRP A 380 4.49 16.60 2.27
N VAL A 381 3.28 16.96 2.73
CA VAL A 381 2.38 16.05 3.43
C VAL A 381 1.08 15.95 2.63
N VAL A 382 0.76 14.73 2.22
CA VAL A 382 -0.39 14.41 1.35
C VAL A 382 -1.26 13.38 2.06
N PRO A 383 -2.42 13.78 2.61
CA PRO A 383 -3.37 12.84 3.20
C PRO A 383 -3.87 11.80 2.20
N GLY A 384 -4.14 10.58 2.66
CA GLY A 384 -4.60 9.49 1.79
C GLY A 384 -6.05 9.61 1.35
N SER A 385 -6.87 10.38 2.07
CA SER A 385 -8.28 10.65 1.73
C SER A 385 -8.73 12.00 2.26
N ALA A 386 -9.85 12.51 1.72
CA ALA A 386 -10.52 13.70 2.23
C ALA A 386 -10.98 13.53 3.68
N GLN A 387 -11.34 12.31 4.09
CA GLN A 387 -11.72 12.01 5.48
C GLN A 387 -10.50 12.09 6.39
N VAL A 388 -9.37 11.49 6.02
CA VAL A 388 -8.09 11.62 6.76
C VAL A 388 -7.68 13.08 6.86
N LYS A 389 -7.78 13.85 5.76
CA LYS A 389 -7.46 15.27 5.74
C LYS A 389 -8.28 16.05 6.77
N ARG A 390 -9.62 15.91 6.73
CA ARG A 390 -10.51 16.57 7.69
C ARG A 390 -10.23 16.16 9.14
N GLN A 391 -9.97 14.88 9.38
CA GLN A 391 -9.62 14.40 10.71
C GLN A 391 -8.30 15.02 11.20
N ALA A 392 -7.27 15.04 10.35
CA ALA A 392 -5.99 15.65 10.67
C ALA A 392 -6.11 17.15 10.96
N GLU A 393 -6.93 17.88 10.17
CA GLU A 393 -7.23 19.30 10.40
C GLU A 393 -8.00 19.52 11.70
N ALA A 394 -8.97 18.68 12.02
CA ALA A 394 -9.70 18.73 13.28
C ALA A 394 -8.81 18.47 14.52
N GLU A 395 -7.77 17.65 14.34
CA GLU A 395 -6.73 17.39 15.37
C GLU A 395 -5.61 18.45 15.39
N GLY A 396 -5.61 19.42 14.45
CA GLY A 396 -4.60 20.48 14.36
C GLY A 396 -3.26 20.03 13.76
N LEU A 397 -3.21 18.84 13.14
CA LEU A 397 -1.96 18.31 12.57
C LEU A 397 -1.47 19.17 11.39
N ASP A 398 -2.38 19.70 10.58
CA ASP A 398 -2.04 20.62 9.48
C ASP A 398 -1.35 21.89 9.99
N THR A 399 -1.80 22.42 11.13
CA THR A 399 -1.18 23.59 11.77
C THR A 399 0.25 23.27 12.21
N ILE A 400 0.49 22.09 12.79
CA ILE A 400 1.83 21.62 13.17
C ILE A 400 2.73 21.53 11.92
N PHE A 401 2.27 20.87 10.87
CA PHE A 401 3.06 20.72 9.63
C PHE A 401 3.38 22.07 8.98
N LYS A 402 2.39 22.95 8.84
CA LYS A 402 2.57 24.29 8.26
C LYS A 402 3.54 25.14 9.10
N ALA A 403 3.41 25.11 10.43
CA ALA A 403 4.32 25.81 11.32
C ALA A 403 5.77 25.30 11.22
N ALA A 404 5.95 24.00 11.01
CA ALA A 404 7.24 23.39 10.77
C ALA A 404 7.80 23.61 9.34
N GLY A 405 7.02 24.20 8.40
CA GLY A 405 7.46 24.49 7.05
C GLY A 405 7.14 23.40 6.02
N PHE A 406 6.26 22.44 6.34
CA PHE A 406 5.74 21.48 5.35
C PHE A 406 4.61 22.09 4.53
N GLU A 407 4.53 21.70 3.26
CA GLU A 407 3.37 21.97 2.42
C GLU A 407 2.27 20.95 2.70
N TRP A 408 1.11 21.44 3.17
CA TRP A 408 -0.09 20.65 3.41
C TRP A 408 -0.95 20.61 2.15
N ARG A 409 -1.17 19.43 1.59
CA ARG A 409 -1.77 19.26 0.27
C ARG A 409 -3.16 18.61 0.32
N GLU A 410 -3.83 18.52 -0.84
CA GLU A 410 -5.06 17.77 -1.00
C GLU A 410 -4.82 16.26 -1.07
N ALA A 411 -5.87 15.46 -0.83
CA ALA A 411 -5.77 14.01 -0.81
C ALA A 411 -5.55 13.43 -2.21
N GLY A 412 -4.59 12.50 -2.34
CA GLY A 412 -4.28 11.82 -3.60
C GLY A 412 -2.99 11.01 -3.56
N CYS A 413 -2.66 10.35 -4.68
CA CYS A 413 -1.42 9.58 -4.83
C CYS A 413 -0.17 10.43 -4.92
N SER A 414 -0.26 11.64 -5.52
CA SER A 414 0.84 12.61 -5.61
C SER A 414 2.15 11.99 -6.12
N MET A 415 3.26 12.32 -5.48
CA MET A 415 4.59 11.82 -5.81
C MET A 415 4.76 10.30 -5.67
N CYS A 416 3.81 9.56 -5.09
CA CYS A 416 3.94 8.10 -5.00
C CYS A 416 4.11 7.44 -6.37
N LEU A 417 3.36 7.91 -7.36
CA LEU A 417 3.44 7.47 -8.76
C LEU A 417 3.93 8.58 -9.70
N GLY A 418 3.58 9.83 -9.41
CA GLY A 418 3.97 11.00 -10.22
C GLY A 418 3.26 11.11 -11.57
N THR A 419 2.22 10.30 -11.83
CA THR A 419 1.45 10.35 -13.09
C THR A 419 0.66 11.65 -13.26
N ASN A 420 0.39 12.34 -12.16
CA ASN A 420 -0.26 13.65 -12.15
C ASN A 420 0.70 14.83 -12.34
N GLY A 421 1.97 14.56 -12.65
CA GLY A 421 3.01 15.59 -12.83
C GLY A 421 3.70 16.08 -11.55
N GLU A 422 3.27 15.60 -10.38
CA GLU A 422 3.91 15.89 -9.09
C GLU A 422 5.14 15.00 -8.92
N ILE A 423 6.28 15.48 -9.43
CA ILE A 423 7.56 14.74 -9.46
C ILE A 423 8.69 15.60 -8.92
N GLY A 424 9.80 14.96 -8.57
CA GLY A 424 11.06 15.64 -8.27
C GLY A 424 11.82 16.06 -9.52
N THR A 425 12.83 16.88 -9.34
CA THR A 425 13.75 17.28 -10.41
C THR A 425 14.97 16.36 -10.49
N PRO A 426 15.58 16.16 -11.67
CA PRO A 426 16.75 15.30 -11.83
C PRO A 426 17.86 15.65 -10.85
N GLY A 427 18.43 14.62 -10.24
CA GLY A 427 19.50 14.75 -9.23
C GLY A 427 19.01 14.90 -7.79
N GLN A 428 17.76 15.28 -7.55
CA GLN A 428 17.21 15.36 -6.20
C GLN A 428 17.17 14.02 -5.51
N ARG A 429 17.45 14.04 -4.21
CA ARG A 429 17.32 12.92 -3.30
C ARG A 429 16.10 13.10 -2.42
N ILE A 430 15.19 12.12 -2.43
CA ILE A 430 13.88 12.20 -1.79
C ILE A 430 13.79 11.15 -0.66
N ALA A 431 13.46 11.57 0.56
CA ALA A 431 12.94 10.70 1.60
C ALA A 431 11.44 10.53 1.39
N ALA A 432 10.95 9.29 1.22
CA ALA A 432 9.56 9.04 0.87
C ALA A 432 8.93 7.91 1.71
N THR A 433 7.68 8.10 2.08
CA THR A 433 6.87 7.06 2.72
C THR A 433 6.10 6.20 1.71
N SER A 434 6.34 6.39 0.40
CA SER A 434 5.78 5.58 -0.68
C SER A 434 6.27 4.12 -0.63
N ASN A 435 5.81 3.30 -1.58
CA ASN A 435 6.06 1.87 -1.61
C ASN A 435 7.18 1.45 -2.57
N ARG A 436 7.49 2.24 -3.59
CA ARG A 436 8.47 1.92 -4.65
C ARG A 436 9.44 3.06 -4.87
N ASN A 437 10.70 2.68 -5.17
CA ASN A 437 11.79 3.62 -5.39
C ASN A 437 12.68 3.27 -6.61
N PHE A 438 12.14 2.52 -7.59
CA PHE A 438 12.89 2.23 -8.80
C PHE A 438 13.22 3.49 -9.60
N ARG A 439 14.21 3.41 -10.46
CA ARG A 439 14.68 4.52 -11.30
C ARG A 439 13.52 5.19 -12.04
N GLY A 440 13.39 6.51 -11.88
CA GLY A 440 12.35 7.30 -12.54
C GLY A 440 10.98 7.30 -11.86
N ARG A 441 10.77 6.55 -10.78
CA ARG A 441 9.45 6.45 -10.11
C ARG A 441 8.86 7.80 -9.69
N GLN A 442 9.68 8.67 -9.12
CA GLN A 442 9.26 10.01 -8.67
C GLN A 442 9.85 11.11 -9.56
N GLY A 443 10.20 10.79 -10.81
CA GLY A 443 10.78 11.69 -11.78
C GLY A 443 12.10 11.17 -12.36
N ALA A 444 12.41 11.56 -13.60
CA ALA A 444 13.64 11.16 -14.26
C ALA A 444 14.88 11.63 -13.46
N GLY A 445 15.81 10.71 -13.17
CA GLY A 445 17.03 11.01 -12.43
C GLY A 445 16.85 11.30 -10.94
N VAL A 446 15.66 11.11 -10.40
CA VAL A 446 15.36 11.26 -8.97
C VAL A 446 15.81 10.03 -8.17
N ARG A 447 16.36 10.26 -7.00
CA ARG A 447 16.93 9.25 -6.08
C ARG A 447 16.03 9.13 -4.85
N THR A 448 15.23 8.07 -4.76
CA THR A 448 14.24 7.90 -3.70
C THR A 448 14.70 6.90 -2.64
N HIS A 449 14.58 7.28 -1.37
CA HIS A 449 14.81 6.44 -0.21
C HIS A 449 13.50 6.23 0.54
N LEU A 450 13.08 4.97 0.68
CA LEU A 450 11.87 4.61 1.43
C LEU A 450 12.17 4.54 2.93
N MET A 451 11.28 5.11 3.72
CA MET A 451 11.35 5.10 5.19
C MET A 451 9.98 5.32 5.82
N SER A 452 9.88 5.17 7.14
CA SER A 452 8.64 5.41 7.89
C SER A 452 8.28 6.90 7.96
N PRO A 453 7.00 7.25 8.25
CA PRO A 453 6.57 8.65 8.37
C PRO A 453 7.35 9.48 9.39
N ALA A 454 7.62 8.93 10.57
CA ALA A 454 8.42 9.60 11.59
C ALA A 454 9.88 9.83 11.13
N MET A 455 10.48 8.82 10.46
CA MET A 455 11.81 8.95 9.87
C MET A 455 11.86 10.02 8.76
N ALA A 456 10.83 10.07 7.91
CA ALA A 456 10.73 11.08 6.85
C ALA A 456 10.59 12.49 7.43
N ALA A 457 9.76 12.67 8.47
CA ALA A 457 9.64 13.95 9.16
C ALA A 457 10.97 14.37 9.82
N ALA A 458 11.64 13.43 10.48
CA ALA A 458 12.97 13.69 11.08
C ALA A 458 14.00 14.07 10.01
N ALA A 459 13.97 13.42 8.85
CA ALA A 459 14.86 13.75 7.73
C ALA A 459 14.55 15.13 7.14
N ALA A 460 13.28 15.59 7.16
CA ALA A 460 12.91 16.93 6.75
C ALA A 460 13.52 18.01 7.67
N LEU A 461 13.45 17.78 8.99
CA LEU A 461 13.99 18.72 9.96
C LEU A 461 15.54 18.76 9.96
N ALA A 462 16.17 17.61 9.77
CA ALA A 462 17.64 17.51 9.80
C ALA A 462 18.29 17.84 8.44
N GLY A 463 17.56 17.76 7.31
CA GLY A 463 18.12 17.84 5.96
C GLY A 463 18.87 16.59 5.51
N HIS A 464 18.84 15.52 6.30
CA HIS A 464 19.54 14.25 6.02
C HIS A 464 18.89 13.08 6.77
N VAL A 465 19.25 11.85 6.40
CA VAL A 465 18.79 10.65 7.12
C VAL A 465 19.27 10.68 8.57
N VAL A 466 18.35 10.47 9.51
CA VAL A 466 18.62 10.32 10.93
C VAL A 466 17.97 9.06 11.47
N ASP A 467 18.58 8.46 12.48
CA ASP A 467 17.94 7.36 13.21
C ASP A 467 16.92 7.93 14.19
N ILE A 468 15.65 7.60 13.98
CA ILE A 468 14.55 8.11 14.80
C ILE A 468 14.72 7.81 16.30
N ARG A 469 15.43 6.74 16.65
CA ARG A 469 15.72 6.37 18.06
C ARG A 469 16.60 7.39 18.79
N ARG A 470 17.26 8.28 18.04
CA ARG A 470 18.14 9.35 18.55
C ARG A 470 17.49 10.73 18.53
N VAL A 471 16.25 10.83 18.03
CA VAL A 471 15.51 12.11 17.94
C VAL A 471 14.72 12.33 19.22
N GLN A 472 14.91 13.50 19.87
CA GLN A 472 14.12 13.88 21.05
C GLN A 472 12.66 14.07 20.65
N GLY A 473 11.74 13.55 21.45
CA GLY A 473 10.29 13.62 21.19
C GLY A 473 9.74 12.49 20.32
N ALA A 474 10.52 11.47 20.00
CA ALA A 474 10.07 10.29 19.24
C ALA A 474 9.42 9.20 20.14
N GLY A 475 9.26 9.46 21.45
CA GLY A 475 8.68 8.55 22.45
C GLY A 475 7.24 8.88 22.83
#